data_03ca966e570e7a1d0093958528866551
#
_entry.id   03ca966e570e7a1d0093958528866551
#
_cell.length_a   1.000
_cell.length_b   1.000
_cell.length_c   1.000
_cell.angle_alpha   90.00
_cell.angle_beta   90.00
_cell.angle_gamma   90.00
#
_symmetry.space_group_name_H-M   'P 1'
#
loop_
_entity.id
_entity.type
_entity.pdbx_description
1 polymer ?
#
loop_
_entity_poly.entity_id
_entity_poly.type
_entity_poly.pdbx_seq_one_letter_code
_entity_poly.pdbx_strand_id
1 'polypeptide(L)'
;PILRFDQEHRRRDLHKDPEMAKYRDLITWADHLIFIFPIWWSGMPAILKGFIDRVFAADFAYSYKKVGLQGHLQGKSGWIIVSHNTPGFALPFVQDYGKVLKNQILKLCGISPVKLTELNGVERKTDQQRQEMLKKIGQLASQI
;
A
#
# COMPACT_ATOMS: atom_id res chain seq x y z
N PRO A 1 -14.61 4.94 -5.47
CA PRO A 1 -15.09 6.22 -5.95
C PRO A 1 -14.09 6.85 -6.90
N ILE A 2 -14.57 7.30 -8.05
CA ILE A 2 -13.72 7.95 -9.06
C ILE A 2 -13.36 9.34 -8.53
N LEU A 3 -12.08 9.70 -8.54
CA LEU A 3 -11.63 11.06 -8.28
C LEU A 3 -12.17 11.99 -9.39
N ARG A 4 -12.90 13.00 -9.00
CA ARG A 4 -13.32 14.09 -9.88
C ARG A 4 -12.68 15.37 -9.41
N PHE A 5 -12.03 16.08 -10.33
CA PHE A 5 -11.44 17.38 -10.06
C PHE A 5 -12.22 18.45 -10.82
N ASP A 6 -12.63 19.48 -10.12
CA ASP A 6 -13.29 20.66 -10.65
C ASP A 6 -12.76 21.92 -9.92
N GLN A 7 -13.44 23.07 -10.06
CA GLN A 7 -12.98 24.29 -9.40
C GLN A 7 -13.10 24.24 -7.86
N GLU A 8 -14.03 23.42 -7.33
CA GLU A 8 -14.28 23.27 -5.89
C GLU A 8 -13.51 22.10 -5.29
N HIS A 9 -13.23 21.04 -6.10
CA HIS A 9 -12.55 19.81 -5.67
C HIS A 9 -11.20 19.68 -6.35
N ARG A 10 -10.18 20.37 -5.81
CA ARG A 10 -8.82 20.35 -6.35
C ARG A 10 -7.96 19.29 -5.64
N ARG A 11 -6.99 18.74 -6.38
CA ARG A 11 -6.06 17.75 -5.81
C ARG A 11 -5.38 18.22 -4.52
N ARG A 12 -5.07 19.50 -4.40
CA ARG A 12 -4.45 20.08 -3.19
C ARG A 12 -5.38 20.10 -1.98
N ASP A 13 -6.70 19.99 -2.19
CA ASP A 13 -7.70 20.02 -1.12
C ASP A 13 -8.17 18.63 -0.69
N LEU A 14 -7.59 17.54 -1.23
CA LEU A 14 -7.97 16.16 -0.91
C LEU A 14 -7.82 15.83 0.59
N HIS A 15 -6.90 16.49 1.31
CA HIS A 15 -6.76 16.33 2.75
C HIS A 15 -8.00 16.80 3.53
N LYS A 16 -8.86 17.63 2.93
CA LYS A 16 -10.12 18.11 3.52
C LYS A 16 -11.31 17.22 3.19
N ASP A 17 -11.16 16.21 2.33
CA ASP A 17 -12.24 15.32 1.91
C ASP A 17 -12.86 14.63 3.14
N PRO A 18 -14.14 14.92 3.48
CA PRO A 18 -14.78 14.40 4.69
C PRO A 18 -15.06 12.89 4.61
N GLU A 19 -15.25 12.33 3.42
CA GLU A 19 -15.42 10.88 3.24
C GLU A 19 -14.16 10.11 3.64
N MET A 20 -13.00 10.73 3.47
CA MET A 20 -11.71 10.12 3.77
C MET A 20 -11.21 10.45 5.19
N ALA A 21 -11.87 11.35 5.92
CA ALA A 21 -11.45 11.76 7.26
C ALA A 21 -11.30 10.56 8.20
N LYS A 22 -12.30 9.70 8.28
CA LYS A 22 -12.26 8.49 9.13
C LYS A 22 -11.08 7.57 8.84
N TYR A 23 -10.64 7.46 7.59
CA TYR A 23 -9.50 6.64 7.22
C TYR A 23 -8.18 7.31 7.59
N ARG A 24 -8.11 8.64 7.50
CA ARG A 24 -6.95 9.39 7.98
C ARG A 24 -6.81 9.28 9.50
N ASP A 25 -7.93 9.33 10.23
CA ASP A 25 -7.95 9.14 11.68
C ASP A 25 -7.45 7.74 12.06
N LEU A 26 -7.92 6.69 11.36
CA LEU A 26 -7.45 5.32 11.55
C LEU A 26 -5.95 5.17 11.23
N ILE A 27 -5.46 5.79 10.17
CA ILE A 27 -4.03 5.78 9.85
C ILE A 27 -3.24 6.54 10.92
N THR A 28 -3.76 7.64 11.42
CA THR A 28 -3.11 8.41 12.50
C THR A 28 -3.02 7.58 13.78
N TRP A 29 -4.07 6.86 14.13
CA TRP A 29 -4.14 6.00 15.31
C TRP A 29 -3.24 4.76 15.20
N ALA A 30 -3.15 4.13 14.04
CA ALA A 30 -2.44 2.87 13.85
C ALA A 30 -0.92 3.07 13.88
N ASP A 31 -0.19 2.19 14.59
CA ASP A 31 1.28 2.13 14.59
C ASP A 31 1.82 1.26 13.45
N HIS A 32 0.99 0.30 12.98
CA HIS A 32 1.35 -0.63 11.92
C HIS A 32 0.24 -0.72 10.86
N LEU A 33 0.62 -0.59 9.59
CA LEU A 33 -0.32 -0.66 8.46
C LEU A 33 -0.09 -1.92 7.63
N ILE A 34 -1.15 -2.70 7.41
CA ILE A 34 -1.09 -3.92 6.59
C ILE A 34 -1.90 -3.69 5.31
N PHE A 35 -1.26 -3.94 4.16
CA PHE A 35 -1.90 -3.92 2.84
C PHE A 35 -1.86 -5.31 2.23
N ILE A 36 -3.04 -5.88 1.93
CA ILE A 36 -3.18 -7.21 1.33
C ILE A 36 -3.95 -7.07 0.03
N PHE A 37 -3.33 -7.43 -1.10
CA PHE A 37 -3.99 -7.30 -2.39
C PHE A 37 -3.39 -8.23 -3.47
N PRO A 38 -4.18 -8.63 -4.48
CA PRO A 38 -3.64 -9.32 -5.64
C PRO A 38 -2.93 -8.34 -6.57
N ILE A 39 -1.92 -8.82 -7.26
CA ILE A 39 -1.29 -8.07 -8.35
C ILE A 39 -2.12 -8.24 -9.62
N TRP A 40 -2.62 -7.14 -10.14
CA TRP A 40 -3.32 -7.05 -11.42
C TRP A 40 -2.54 -6.16 -12.38
N TRP A 41 -2.19 -6.69 -13.55
CA TRP A 41 -1.40 -5.95 -14.54
C TRP A 41 -0.13 -5.32 -13.94
N SER A 42 0.63 -6.12 -13.21
CA SER A 42 1.86 -5.74 -12.50
C SER A 42 1.70 -4.72 -11.37
N GLY A 43 0.50 -4.22 -11.10
CA GLY A 43 0.22 -3.20 -10.09
C GLY A 43 -0.87 -3.57 -9.10
N MET A 44 -1.21 -2.63 -8.24
CA MET A 44 -2.30 -2.77 -7.30
C MET A 44 -3.67 -2.59 -7.98
N PRO A 45 -4.75 -3.20 -7.45
CA PRO A 45 -6.11 -2.98 -7.94
C PRO A 45 -6.51 -1.51 -7.92
N ALA A 46 -7.32 -1.08 -8.90
CA ALA A 46 -7.75 0.31 -9.04
C ALA A 46 -8.44 0.87 -7.78
N ILE A 47 -9.20 0.03 -7.06
CA ILE A 47 -9.85 0.44 -5.81
C ILE A 47 -8.83 0.80 -4.73
N LEU A 48 -7.74 0.04 -4.60
CA LEU A 48 -6.67 0.34 -3.66
C LEU A 48 -5.90 1.59 -4.07
N LYS A 49 -5.61 1.74 -5.38
CA LYS A 49 -4.97 2.95 -5.90
C LYS A 49 -5.83 4.19 -5.62
N GLY A 50 -7.14 4.12 -5.89
CA GLY A 50 -8.07 5.20 -5.59
C GLY A 50 -8.17 5.54 -4.10
N PHE A 51 -8.12 4.54 -3.22
CA PHE A 51 -8.04 4.74 -1.77
C PHE A 51 -6.75 5.50 -1.40
N ILE A 52 -5.60 5.03 -1.89
CA ILE A 52 -4.31 5.66 -1.60
C ILE A 52 -4.28 7.11 -2.10
N ASP A 53 -4.73 7.36 -3.32
CA ASP A 53 -4.72 8.70 -3.92
C ASP A 53 -5.58 9.71 -3.15
N ARG A 54 -6.65 9.26 -2.48
CA ARG A 54 -7.53 10.12 -1.69
C ARG A 54 -7.10 10.26 -0.23
N VAL A 55 -6.55 9.21 0.36
CA VAL A 55 -6.22 9.17 1.80
C VAL A 55 -4.80 9.69 2.05
N PHE A 56 -3.82 9.26 1.25
CA PHE A 56 -2.42 9.70 1.39
C PHE A 56 -2.20 11.03 0.65
N ALA A 57 -3.05 12.01 0.97
CA ALA A 57 -3.02 13.33 0.35
C ALA A 57 -1.88 14.20 0.90
N ALA A 58 -1.52 15.23 0.13
CA ALA A 58 -0.65 16.29 0.61
C ALA A 58 -1.28 16.96 1.86
N ASP A 59 -0.44 17.49 2.74
CA ASP A 59 -0.76 18.11 4.04
C ASP A 59 -1.31 17.13 5.10
N PHE A 60 -1.59 15.88 4.73
CA PHE A 60 -1.83 14.79 5.68
C PHE A 60 -0.65 13.82 5.72
N ALA A 61 -0.35 13.14 4.62
CA ALA A 61 0.66 12.09 4.58
C ALA A 61 2.07 12.63 4.27
N TYR A 62 2.14 13.74 3.55
CA TYR A 62 3.39 14.40 3.17
C TYR A 62 3.16 15.87 2.84
N SER A 63 4.24 16.64 2.75
CA SER A 63 4.25 18.01 2.20
C SER A 63 5.41 18.20 1.24
N TYR A 64 5.27 19.21 0.36
CA TYR A 64 6.33 19.61 -0.57
C TYR A 64 7.33 20.51 0.13
N LYS A 65 8.63 20.27 -0.07
CA LYS A 65 9.74 21.16 0.31
C LYS A 65 10.34 21.80 -0.94
N LYS A 66 11.26 22.75 -0.75
CA LYS A 66 12.05 23.32 -1.86
C LYS A 66 12.75 22.22 -2.69
N VAL A 67 13.21 21.16 -2.01
CA VAL A 67 13.77 19.97 -2.66
C VAL A 67 13.13 18.75 -2.01
N GLY A 68 12.41 17.94 -2.81
CA GLY A 68 11.80 16.69 -2.40
C GLY A 68 10.49 16.82 -1.60
N LEU A 69 10.21 15.79 -0.83
CA LEU A 69 9.01 15.65 0.00
C LEU A 69 9.40 15.46 1.46
N GLN A 70 8.53 15.89 2.36
CA GLN A 70 8.58 15.52 3.77
C GLN A 70 7.38 14.64 4.09
N GLY A 71 7.64 13.41 4.54
CA GLY A 71 6.61 12.53 5.07
C GLY A 71 6.16 12.98 6.46
N HIS A 72 4.91 12.72 6.80
CA HIS A 72 4.30 13.09 8.08
C HIS A 72 3.87 11.88 8.93
N LEU A 73 4.04 10.66 8.41
CA LEU A 73 3.63 9.41 9.06
C LEU A 73 4.82 8.66 9.68
N GLN A 74 5.78 9.40 10.26
CA GLN A 74 6.91 8.81 10.99
C GLN A 74 6.44 8.06 12.24
N GLY A 75 7.26 7.12 12.71
CA GLY A 75 6.96 6.26 13.85
C GLY A 75 6.07 5.08 13.53
N LYS A 76 5.57 4.99 12.29
CA LYS A 76 4.74 3.88 11.82
C LYS A 76 5.55 2.90 10.99
N SER A 77 5.16 1.64 11.04
CA SER A 77 5.69 0.56 10.20
C SER A 77 4.63 0.02 9.24
N GLY A 78 5.05 -0.78 8.27
CA GLY A 78 4.11 -1.32 7.29
C GLY A 78 4.46 -2.72 6.81
N TRP A 79 3.42 -3.46 6.42
CA TRP A 79 3.55 -4.75 5.78
C TRP A 79 2.66 -4.85 4.55
N ILE A 80 3.26 -5.18 3.42
CA ILE A 80 2.57 -5.39 2.16
C ILE A 80 2.61 -6.89 1.85
N ILE A 81 1.45 -7.49 1.64
CA ILE A 81 1.31 -8.89 1.26
C ILE A 81 0.61 -8.90 -0.10
N VAL A 82 1.30 -9.41 -1.11
CA VAL A 82 0.76 -9.48 -2.47
C VAL A 82 0.68 -10.92 -2.96
N SER A 83 -0.35 -11.23 -3.73
CA SER A 83 -0.49 -12.51 -4.42
C SER A 83 -0.41 -12.31 -5.95
N HIS A 84 0.22 -13.24 -6.64
CA HIS A 84 0.33 -13.24 -8.10
C HIS A 84 0.62 -14.64 -8.65
N ASN A 85 0.47 -14.80 -9.97
CA ASN A 85 0.74 -16.05 -10.67
C ASN A 85 1.92 -15.96 -11.66
N THR A 86 2.72 -14.92 -11.58
CA THR A 86 3.88 -14.72 -12.46
C THR A 86 4.90 -15.83 -12.22
N PRO A 87 5.38 -16.51 -13.27
CA PRO A 87 6.44 -17.49 -13.16
C PRO A 87 7.70 -16.88 -12.54
N GLY A 88 8.40 -17.63 -11.67
CA GLY A 88 9.57 -17.13 -10.94
C GLY A 88 10.68 -16.58 -11.84
N PHE A 89 10.89 -17.17 -13.00
CA PHE A 89 11.90 -16.70 -13.97
C PHE A 89 11.56 -15.33 -14.60
N ALA A 90 10.27 -14.96 -14.63
CA ALA A 90 9.82 -13.67 -15.16
C ALA A 90 9.88 -12.53 -14.13
N LEU A 91 9.97 -12.84 -12.83
CA LEU A 91 9.97 -11.84 -11.75
C LEU A 91 11.04 -10.74 -11.89
N PRO A 92 12.28 -11.01 -12.34
CA PRO A 92 13.27 -9.96 -12.54
C PRO A 92 12.86 -8.90 -13.58
N PHE A 93 11.97 -9.25 -14.51
CA PHE A 93 11.52 -8.39 -15.61
C PHE A 93 10.23 -7.63 -15.30
N VAL A 94 9.55 -7.93 -14.18
CA VAL A 94 8.34 -7.23 -13.76
C VAL A 94 8.66 -6.21 -12.68
N GLN A 95 8.08 -5.02 -12.82
CA GLN A 95 8.60 -3.85 -12.11
C GLN A 95 7.95 -3.57 -10.77
N ASP A 96 6.61 -3.58 -10.66
CA ASP A 96 5.97 -3.05 -9.46
C ASP A 96 5.86 -4.08 -8.33
N TYR A 97 4.95 -5.03 -8.40
CA TYR A 97 4.68 -6.07 -7.38
C TYR A 97 4.70 -5.54 -5.94
N GLY A 98 4.05 -4.40 -5.71
CA GLY A 98 4.01 -3.73 -4.41
C GLY A 98 5.23 -2.86 -4.09
N LYS A 99 6.26 -2.83 -4.94
CA LYS A 99 7.46 -2.02 -4.75
C LYS A 99 7.18 -0.53 -4.83
N VAL A 100 6.24 -0.12 -5.73
CA VAL A 100 5.79 1.27 -5.81
C VAL A 100 5.10 1.68 -4.52
N LEU A 101 4.17 0.87 -3.99
CA LEU A 101 3.53 1.14 -2.70
C LEU A 101 4.58 1.26 -1.59
N LYS A 102 5.51 0.30 -1.51
CA LYS A 102 6.57 0.29 -0.51
C LYS A 102 7.48 1.51 -0.59
N ASN A 103 8.08 1.75 -1.77
CA ASN A 103 9.22 2.66 -1.88
C ASN A 103 8.83 4.08 -2.29
N GLN A 104 7.76 4.22 -3.10
CA GLN A 104 7.35 5.51 -3.68
C GLN A 104 6.13 6.12 -2.97
N ILE A 105 5.49 5.38 -2.07
CA ILE A 105 4.34 5.89 -1.32
C ILE A 105 4.62 5.82 0.18
N LEU A 106 4.66 4.62 0.78
CA LEU A 106 4.75 4.49 2.23
C LEU A 106 6.03 5.10 2.80
N LYS A 107 7.19 4.78 2.22
CA LYS A 107 8.47 5.35 2.68
C LYS A 107 8.56 6.86 2.47
N LEU A 108 8.03 7.38 1.35
CA LEU A 108 8.00 8.83 1.12
C LEU A 108 7.07 9.54 2.12
N CYS A 109 6.02 8.87 2.58
CA CYS A 109 5.16 9.39 3.64
C CYS A 109 5.77 9.28 5.04
N GLY A 110 6.95 8.67 5.19
CA GLY A 110 7.66 8.53 6.46
C GLY A 110 7.45 7.19 7.16
N ILE A 111 6.66 6.27 6.58
CA ILE A 111 6.40 4.94 7.16
C ILE A 111 7.63 4.05 6.94
N SER A 112 8.26 3.58 8.01
CA SER A 112 9.43 2.71 7.97
C SER A 112 9.62 2.00 9.31
N PRO A 113 9.98 0.69 9.33
CA PRO A 113 10.27 -0.17 8.17
C PRO A 113 9.01 -0.61 7.42
N VAL A 114 9.15 -0.94 6.13
CA VAL A 114 8.09 -1.55 5.33
C VAL A 114 8.54 -2.90 4.81
N LYS A 115 7.85 -3.97 5.26
CA LYS A 115 8.05 -5.34 4.79
C LYS A 115 7.21 -5.58 3.53
N LEU A 116 7.71 -6.38 2.60
CA LEU A 116 6.97 -6.88 1.44
C LEU A 116 7.07 -8.40 1.40
N THR A 117 5.93 -9.06 1.31
CA THR A 117 5.82 -10.53 1.19
C THR A 117 5.03 -10.88 -0.06
N GLU A 118 5.60 -11.71 -0.92
CA GLU A 118 5.01 -12.15 -2.16
C GLU A 118 4.51 -13.61 -2.02
N LEU A 119 3.24 -13.83 -2.35
CA LEU A 119 2.60 -15.14 -2.44
C LEU A 119 2.49 -15.53 -3.91
N ASN A 120 3.49 -16.22 -4.42
CA ASN A 120 3.57 -16.56 -5.84
C ASN A 120 2.85 -17.87 -6.16
N GLY A 121 2.21 -17.92 -7.34
CA GLY A 121 1.62 -19.10 -7.94
C GLY A 121 0.40 -19.65 -7.20
N VAL A 122 -0.36 -18.79 -6.54
CA VAL A 122 -1.49 -19.19 -5.66
C VAL A 122 -2.52 -20.06 -6.38
N GLU A 123 -2.85 -19.78 -7.65
CA GLU A 123 -3.81 -20.56 -8.42
C GLU A 123 -3.32 -21.98 -8.72
N ARG A 124 -2.01 -22.17 -8.88
CA ARG A 124 -1.41 -23.46 -9.25
C ARG A 124 -1.10 -24.34 -8.04
N LYS A 125 -1.32 -23.83 -6.82
CA LYS A 125 -1.03 -24.56 -5.59
C LYS A 125 -2.22 -25.41 -5.15
N THR A 126 -1.90 -26.56 -4.53
CA THR A 126 -2.90 -27.37 -3.82
C THR A 126 -3.42 -26.63 -2.59
N ASP A 127 -4.56 -27.06 -2.06
CA ASP A 127 -5.12 -26.47 -0.84
C ASP A 127 -4.17 -26.61 0.36
N GLN A 128 -3.50 -27.74 0.46
CA GLN A 128 -2.48 -27.93 1.50
C GLN A 128 -1.34 -26.90 1.38
N GLN A 129 -0.82 -26.66 0.18
CA GLN A 129 0.22 -25.67 -0.04
C GLN A 129 -0.26 -24.23 0.25
N ARG A 130 -1.53 -23.93 -0.06
CA ARG A 130 -2.14 -22.64 0.30
C ARG A 130 -2.23 -22.46 1.82
N GLN A 131 -2.66 -23.51 2.53
CA GLN A 131 -2.71 -23.50 4.00
C GLN A 131 -1.32 -23.29 4.62
N GLU A 132 -0.29 -23.94 4.09
CA GLU A 132 1.09 -23.71 4.52
C GLU A 132 1.55 -22.26 4.31
N MET A 133 1.17 -21.64 3.17
CA MET A 133 1.45 -20.22 2.92
C MET A 133 0.75 -19.33 3.95
N LEU A 134 -0.53 -19.58 4.25
CA LEU A 134 -1.29 -18.82 5.27
C LEU A 134 -0.69 -19.01 6.67
N LYS A 135 -0.28 -20.25 7.02
CA LYS A 135 0.39 -20.51 8.30
C LYS A 135 1.69 -19.70 8.44
N LYS A 136 2.50 -19.61 7.37
CA LYS A 136 3.70 -18.77 7.37
C LYS A 136 3.37 -17.29 7.57
N ILE A 137 2.32 -16.78 6.92
CA ILE A 137 1.87 -15.40 7.13
C ILE A 137 1.44 -15.18 8.58
N GLY A 138 0.68 -16.12 9.16
CA GLY A 138 0.27 -16.06 10.57
C GLY A 138 1.46 -16.03 11.53
N GLN A 139 2.50 -16.86 11.29
CA GLN A 139 3.74 -16.85 12.08
C GLN A 139 4.50 -15.51 11.95
N LEU A 140 4.48 -14.89 10.78
CA LEU A 140 5.10 -13.57 10.59
C LEU A 140 4.28 -12.45 11.24
N ALA A 141 2.96 -12.60 11.29
CA ALA A 141 2.07 -11.65 11.94
C ALA A 141 2.22 -11.65 13.48
N SER A 142 2.52 -12.81 14.08
CA SER A 142 2.74 -12.89 15.54
C SER A 142 4.05 -12.23 16.00
N GLN A 143 4.87 -11.69 15.08
CA GLN A 143 6.12 -11.00 15.36
C GLN A 143 6.00 -9.45 15.22
N ILE A 144 4.80 -8.97 14.94
CA ILE A 144 4.46 -7.56 14.87
C ILE A 144 3.81 -7.15 16.19
#